data_59fedece3f92bcd98bc400b29d3dfa2e
#
_entry.id   59fedece3f92bcd98bc400b29d3dfa2e
#
_cell.length_a   1.000
_cell.length_b   1.000
_cell.length_c   1.000
_cell.angle_alpha   90.00
_cell.angle_beta   90.00
_cell.angle_gamma   90.00
#
_symmetry.space_group_name_H-M   'P 1'
#
loop_
_entity.id
_entity.type
_entity.pdbx_description
1 polymer ?
#
loop_
_entity_poly.entity_id
_entity_poly.type
_entity_poly.pdbx_seq_one_letter_code
_entity_poly.pdbx_strand_id
1 'polypeptide(L)'
;MAQQTGSKGKVIVFGIIFWYPLAGVTYQFLHYLIGLRRLGYDVYYVEDSGRWVYHADSYAFTPDASDNVAAVAPVLQSHGFDGKWAFRGNYPGGKCYGMTEEDLLKLYREADAFLNVTASQELREEHMACPRKIYVETDPFAVQVKVAQGDEPTLAALAAHDILFSYGENLGAPDCDLPVERFTWLPTRQPVALDLWENPFKPSSTSAYTTITTWHNKGKSLTFRGEVYYWTKDREFLRFVDLPQRSSAPFELAVVLDEPTEQILRSHGWNIVHSLPIS
;
A
#
# COMPACT_ATOMS: atom_id res chain seq x y z
N MET A 1 26.53 -28.83 -3.69
CA MET A 1 26.65 -28.41 -2.28
C MET A 1 26.34 -26.91 -2.25
N ALA A 2 25.13 -26.53 -1.88
CA ALA A 2 24.80 -25.12 -1.67
C ALA A 2 25.42 -24.68 -0.35
N GLN A 3 26.34 -23.72 -0.39
CA GLN A 3 26.83 -23.03 0.79
C GLN A 3 25.62 -22.38 1.46
N GLN A 4 25.28 -22.77 2.68
CA GLN A 4 24.45 -22.01 3.59
C GLN A 4 25.19 -20.69 3.88
N THR A 5 25.00 -19.69 3.04
CA THR A 5 25.34 -18.32 3.39
C THR A 5 24.34 -17.91 4.46
N GLY A 6 24.83 -17.61 5.68
CA GLY A 6 24.00 -17.09 6.76
C GLY A 6 23.18 -15.89 6.27
N SER A 7 22.04 -15.62 6.93
CA SER A 7 21.19 -14.45 6.61
C SER A 7 22.03 -13.17 6.65
N LYS A 8 21.78 -12.25 5.71
CA LYS A 8 22.41 -10.92 5.68
C LYS A 8 21.91 -9.99 6.80
N GLY A 9 20.89 -10.41 7.53
CA GLY A 9 20.28 -9.65 8.62
C GLY A 9 18.77 -9.86 8.66
N LYS A 10 18.15 -9.41 9.77
CA LYS A 10 16.71 -9.43 9.99
C LYS A 10 16.09 -8.13 9.55
N VAL A 11 15.04 -8.21 8.71
CA VAL A 11 14.33 -7.03 8.21
C VAL A 11 12.84 -7.15 8.49
N ILE A 12 12.26 -6.11 9.06
CA ILE A 12 10.82 -5.99 9.26
C ILE A 12 10.24 -5.14 8.12
N VAL A 13 9.13 -5.58 7.55
CA VAL A 13 8.30 -4.78 6.65
C VAL A 13 6.99 -4.47 7.37
N PHE A 14 6.80 -3.20 7.71
CA PHE A 14 5.52 -2.71 8.21
C PHE A 14 4.59 -2.43 7.04
N GLY A 15 3.33 -2.84 7.18
CA GLY A 15 2.35 -2.74 6.11
C GLY A 15 0.92 -2.61 6.59
N ILE A 16 -0.01 -2.89 5.67
CA ILE A 16 -1.46 -2.72 5.86
C ILE A 16 -2.28 -3.89 5.30
N ILE A 17 -1.71 -5.10 5.17
CA ILE A 17 -2.41 -6.25 4.55
C ILE A 17 -3.59 -6.71 5.41
N PHE A 18 -3.40 -6.76 6.74
CA PHE A 18 -4.48 -7.12 7.66
C PHE A 18 -5.46 -5.97 7.87
N TRP A 19 -4.97 -4.73 7.82
CA TRP A 19 -5.83 -3.54 7.91
C TRP A 19 -6.78 -3.45 6.73
N TYR A 20 -6.28 -3.70 5.50
CA TYR A 20 -7.07 -3.77 4.27
C TYR A 20 -6.79 -5.09 3.54
N PRO A 21 -7.57 -6.16 3.78
CA PRO A 21 -7.33 -7.49 3.21
C PRO A 21 -7.74 -7.56 1.73
N LEU A 22 -7.21 -6.65 0.92
CA LEU A 22 -7.48 -6.54 -0.50
C LEU A 22 -6.33 -7.16 -1.29
N ALA A 23 -6.65 -7.92 -2.36
CA ALA A 23 -5.65 -8.62 -3.16
C ALA A 23 -4.50 -7.69 -3.62
N GLY A 24 -4.82 -6.51 -4.17
CA GLY A 24 -3.81 -5.53 -4.61
C GLY A 24 -2.90 -5.05 -3.48
N VAL A 25 -3.45 -4.83 -2.28
CA VAL A 25 -2.68 -4.47 -1.09
C VAL A 25 -1.79 -5.64 -0.66
N THR A 26 -2.34 -6.85 -0.60
CA THR A 26 -1.58 -8.04 -0.22
C THR A 26 -0.36 -8.26 -1.13
N TYR A 27 -0.56 -8.21 -2.45
CA TYR A 27 0.54 -8.38 -3.41
C TYR A 27 1.55 -7.23 -3.36
N GLN A 28 1.14 -5.99 -3.10
CA GLN A 28 2.06 -4.88 -2.89
C GLN A 28 3.13 -5.23 -1.85
N PHE A 29 2.74 -5.76 -0.70
CA PHE A 29 3.67 -6.12 0.36
C PHE A 29 4.37 -7.45 0.13
N LEU A 30 3.71 -8.45 -0.47
CA LEU A 30 4.36 -9.71 -0.84
C LEU A 30 5.59 -9.50 -1.73
N HIS A 31 5.54 -8.54 -2.64
CA HIS A 31 6.68 -8.22 -3.49
C HIS A 31 7.90 -7.73 -2.67
N TYR A 32 7.69 -6.93 -1.63
CA TYR A 32 8.77 -6.55 -0.70
C TYR A 32 9.31 -7.76 0.05
N LEU A 33 8.43 -8.57 0.62
CA LEU A 33 8.80 -9.74 1.43
C LEU A 33 9.62 -10.75 0.61
N ILE A 34 9.11 -11.10 -0.57
CA ILE A 34 9.76 -12.06 -1.47
C ILE A 34 11.07 -11.50 -2.01
N GLY A 35 11.07 -10.23 -2.43
CA GLY A 35 12.25 -9.56 -2.96
C GLY A 35 13.39 -9.51 -1.95
N LEU A 36 13.13 -9.06 -0.73
CA LEU A 36 14.11 -8.98 0.35
C LEU A 36 14.64 -10.38 0.74
N ARG A 37 13.75 -11.39 0.82
CA ARG A 37 14.15 -12.77 1.09
C ARG A 37 15.08 -13.30 0.00
N ARG A 38 14.82 -13.04 -1.28
CA ARG A 38 15.69 -13.40 -2.41
C ARG A 38 17.04 -12.73 -2.36
N LEU A 39 17.11 -11.54 -1.81
CA LEU A 39 18.35 -10.83 -1.54
C LEU A 39 19.13 -11.43 -0.35
N GLY A 40 18.58 -12.42 0.35
CA GLY A 40 19.24 -13.15 1.44
C GLY A 40 18.97 -12.62 2.84
N TYR A 41 17.95 -11.78 3.01
CA TYR A 41 17.53 -11.31 4.33
C TYR A 41 16.53 -12.28 4.99
N ASP A 42 16.52 -12.31 6.31
CA ASP A 42 15.48 -12.92 7.12
C ASP A 42 14.35 -11.89 7.34
N VAL A 43 13.22 -12.11 6.65
CA VAL A 43 12.20 -11.07 6.49
C VAL A 43 10.95 -11.40 7.28
N TYR A 44 10.44 -10.41 7.99
CA TYR A 44 9.23 -10.47 8.80
C TYR A 44 8.23 -9.41 8.36
N TYR A 45 6.95 -9.76 8.36
CA TYR A 45 5.85 -8.84 8.11
C TYR A 45 5.17 -8.46 9.42
N VAL A 46 4.94 -7.18 9.66
CA VAL A 46 4.32 -6.72 10.91
C VAL A 46 3.27 -5.63 10.65
N GLU A 47 2.13 -5.75 11.30
CA GLU A 47 1.16 -4.67 11.50
C GLU A 47 0.90 -4.47 12.99
N ASP A 48 1.15 -3.26 13.46
CA ASP A 48 1.10 -2.91 14.88
C ASP A 48 0.72 -1.43 15.07
N SER A 49 -0.10 -0.91 14.17
CA SER A 49 -0.44 0.52 14.14
C SER A 49 -1.47 0.95 15.21
N GLY A 50 -2.13 0.01 15.87
CA GLY A 50 -3.23 0.30 16.77
C GLY A 50 -4.54 0.72 16.10
N ARG A 51 -4.63 0.58 14.78
CA ARG A 51 -5.83 0.92 14.00
C ARG A 51 -6.78 -0.27 13.95
N TRP A 52 -8.08 0.01 13.95
CA TRP A 52 -9.10 -0.97 13.66
C TRP A 52 -9.01 -1.42 12.21
N VAL A 53 -9.28 -2.68 11.95
CA VAL A 53 -9.21 -3.26 10.60
C VAL A 53 -10.49 -3.00 9.81
N TYR A 54 -10.33 -2.86 8.49
CA TYR A 54 -11.44 -2.75 7.56
C TYR A 54 -12.04 -4.14 7.30
N HIS A 55 -13.32 -4.28 7.54
CA HIS A 55 -14.06 -5.51 7.25
C HIS A 55 -14.78 -5.37 5.90
N ALA A 56 -14.41 -6.21 4.93
CA ALA A 56 -14.84 -6.05 3.54
C ALA A 56 -16.36 -6.21 3.36
N ASP A 57 -16.99 -7.17 4.05
CA ASP A 57 -18.42 -7.46 3.88
C ASP A 57 -19.32 -6.39 4.50
N SER A 58 -18.89 -5.79 5.61
CA SER A 58 -19.67 -4.75 6.29
C SER A 58 -19.32 -3.33 5.86
N TYR A 59 -18.25 -3.16 5.07
CA TYR A 59 -17.70 -1.86 4.66
C TYR A 59 -17.38 -0.93 5.85
N ALA A 60 -17.06 -1.48 6.99
CA ALA A 60 -16.84 -0.76 8.25
C ALA A 60 -15.51 -1.14 8.90
N PHE A 61 -15.05 -0.30 9.84
CA PHE A 61 -13.89 -0.62 10.66
C PHE A 61 -14.32 -1.33 11.93
N THR A 62 -13.61 -2.38 12.31
CA THR A 62 -13.86 -3.20 13.51
C THR A 62 -12.57 -3.41 14.32
N PRO A 63 -12.65 -3.52 15.64
CA PRO A 63 -11.52 -3.94 16.47
C PRO A 63 -11.24 -5.46 16.39
N ASP A 64 -12.16 -6.25 15.84
CA ASP A 64 -11.95 -7.69 15.64
C ASP A 64 -11.27 -7.94 14.29
N ALA A 65 -10.03 -8.41 14.36
CA ALA A 65 -9.22 -8.73 13.18
C ALA A 65 -9.30 -10.23 12.79
N SER A 66 -10.12 -11.04 13.43
CA SER A 66 -10.13 -12.50 13.24
C SER A 66 -10.39 -12.90 11.78
N ASP A 67 -11.37 -12.25 11.12
CA ASP A 67 -11.73 -12.56 9.75
C ASP A 67 -10.63 -12.12 8.77
N ASN A 68 -10.04 -10.92 8.99
CA ASN A 68 -8.93 -10.43 8.19
C ASN A 68 -7.71 -11.34 8.33
N VAL A 69 -7.42 -11.80 9.55
CA VAL A 69 -6.32 -12.76 9.79
C VAL A 69 -6.60 -14.09 9.12
N ALA A 70 -7.82 -14.62 9.21
CA ALA A 70 -8.20 -15.86 8.54
C ALA A 70 -8.07 -15.79 7.02
N ALA A 71 -8.34 -14.63 6.42
CA ALA A 71 -8.19 -14.41 4.99
C ALA A 71 -6.72 -14.27 4.55
N VAL A 72 -5.91 -13.55 5.30
CA VAL A 72 -4.54 -13.16 4.90
C VAL A 72 -3.47 -14.17 5.31
N ALA A 73 -3.58 -14.78 6.49
CA ALA A 73 -2.56 -15.70 7.00
C ALA A 73 -2.26 -16.88 6.06
N PRO A 74 -3.25 -17.55 5.41
CA PRO A 74 -2.98 -18.59 4.42
C PRO A 74 -2.17 -18.10 3.22
N VAL A 75 -2.36 -16.85 2.80
CA VAL A 75 -1.60 -16.26 1.69
C VAL A 75 -0.14 -16.10 2.09
N LEU A 76 0.16 -15.55 3.27
CA LEU A 76 1.53 -15.44 3.78
C LEU A 76 2.17 -16.83 3.92
N GLN A 77 1.43 -17.82 4.44
CA GLN A 77 1.89 -19.19 4.58
C GLN A 77 2.23 -19.83 3.22
N SER A 78 1.36 -19.69 2.21
CA SER A 78 1.58 -20.24 0.88
C SER A 78 2.85 -19.70 0.19
N HIS A 79 3.29 -18.49 0.60
CA HIS A 79 4.52 -17.87 0.12
C HIS A 79 5.73 -18.10 1.06
N GLY A 80 5.59 -18.98 2.06
CA GLY A 80 6.68 -19.39 2.97
C GLY A 80 7.02 -18.38 4.05
N PHE A 81 6.03 -17.59 4.50
CA PHE A 81 6.15 -16.67 5.63
C PHE A 81 5.41 -17.16 6.88
N ASP A 82 5.16 -18.48 6.98
CA ASP A 82 4.63 -19.07 8.20
C ASP A 82 5.55 -18.77 9.40
N GLY A 83 4.97 -18.35 10.53
CA GLY A 83 5.73 -17.92 11.72
C GLY A 83 6.59 -16.66 11.54
N LYS A 84 6.50 -15.95 10.41
CA LYS A 84 7.28 -14.75 10.10
C LYS A 84 6.39 -13.49 9.92
N TRP A 85 5.28 -13.46 10.63
CA TRP A 85 4.39 -12.30 10.61
C TRP A 85 3.73 -12.11 11.97
N ALA A 86 3.34 -10.88 12.26
CA ALA A 86 2.51 -10.51 13.38
C ALA A 86 1.48 -9.45 13.00
N PHE A 87 0.28 -9.58 13.51
CA PHE A 87 -0.68 -8.50 13.66
C PHE A 87 -0.94 -8.30 15.15
N ARG A 88 -0.63 -7.11 15.68
CA ARG A 88 -0.92 -6.75 17.06
C ARG A 88 -2.00 -5.67 17.10
N GLY A 89 -3.17 -6.01 17.59
CA GLY A 89 -4.24 -5.07 17.90
C GLY A 89 -3.85 -4.22 19.12
N ASN A 90 -3.03 -3.19 18.91
CA ASN A 90 -2.52 -2.33 19.97
C ASN A 90 -3.58 -1.31 20.44
N TYR A 91 -4.69 -1.85 20.94
CA TYR A 91 -5.84 -1.13 21.49
C TYR A 91 -6.50 -1.98 22.58
N PRO A 92 -7.33 -1.40 23.47
CA PRO A 92 -7.99 -2.17 24.54
C PRO A 92 -8.78 -3.36 24.02
N GLY A 93 -8.44 -4.57 24.50
CA GLY A 93 -9.03 -5.83 24.07
C GLY A 93 -8.48 -6.38 22.74
N GLY A 94 -7.52 -5.71 22.12
CA GLY A 94 -6.85 -6.22 20.92
C GLY A 94 -6.02 -7.46 21.20
N LYS A 95 -5.88 -8.33 20.18
CA LYS A 95 -5.13 -9.58 20.24
C LYS A 95 -3.87 -9.50 19.39
N CYS A 96 -2.87 -10.32 19.72
CA CYS A 96 -1.73 -10.58 18.88
C CYS A 96 -1.94 -11.89 18.11
N TYR A 97 -1.73 -11.87 16.80
CA TYR A 97 -1.87 -13.02 15.91
C TYR A 97 -0.55 -13.27 15.17
N GLY A 98 -0.34 -14.51 14.76
CA GLY A 98 0.91 -14.96 14.14
C GLY A 98 1.97 -15.21 15.20
N MET A 99 2.97 -14.35 15.32
CA MET A 99 3.95 -14.39 16.40
C MET A 99 3.30 -14.03 17.74
N THR A 100 3.90 -14.50 18.83
CA THR A 100 3.53 -14.01 20.17
C THR A 100 3.96 -12.55 20.36
N GLU A 101 3.35 -11.83 21.30
CA GLU A 101 3.77 -10.46 21.59
C GLU A 101 5.21 -10.40 22.13
N GLU A 102 5.62 -11.39 22.91
CA GLU A 102 7.00 -11.51 23.40
C GLU A 102 8.00 -11.67 22.26
N ASP A 103 7.71 -12.55 21.29
CA ASP A 103 8.54 -12.74 20.10
C ASP A 103 8.59 -11.52 19.21
N LEU A 104 7.46 -10.80 19.07
CA LEU A 104 7.39 -9.54 18.35
C LEU A 104 8.27 -8.46 18.99
N LEU A 105 8.18 -8.28 20.30
CA LEU A 105 9.01 -7.31 21.01
C LEU A 105 10.50 -7.70 20.99
N LYS A 106 10.80 -8.99 20.98
CA LYS A 106 12.16 -9.50 20.76
C LYS A 106 12.64 -9.18 19.34
N LEU A 107 11.79 -9.40 18.33
CA LEU A 107 12.09 -9.09 16.93
C LEU A 107 12.45 -7.61 16.75
N TYR A 108 11.72 -6.66 17.38
CA TYR A 108 12.04 -5.23 17.31
C TYR A 108 13.46 -4.91 17.82
N ARG A 109 13.93 -5.61 18.85
CA ARG A 109 15.29 -5.42 19.39
C ARG A 109 16.38 -6.09 18.55
N GLU A 110 16.04 -7.14 17.82
CA GLU A 110 17.00 -7.94 17.05
C GLU A 110 17.03 -7.59 15.56
N ALA A 111 16.07 -6.80 15.07
CA ALA A 111 16.03 -6.42 13.67
C ALA A 111 17.16 -5.45 13.32
N ASP A 112 17.80 -5.69 12.18
CA ASP A 112 18.86 -4.82 11.64
C ASP A 112 18.30 -3.61 10.90
N ALA A 113 17.08 -3.76 10.37
CA ALA A 113 16.35 -2.68 9.70
C ALA A 113 14.85 -2.94 9.72
N PHE A 114 14.09 -1.85 9.55
CA PHE A 114 12.70 -1.97 9.12
C PHE A 114 12.38 -1.03 7.96
N LEU A 115 11.41 -1.45 7.14
CA LEU A 115 10.78 -0.63 6.12
C LEU A 115 9.36 -0.27 6.58
N ASN A 116 9.13 1.02 6.81
CA ASN A 116 7.79 1.57 7.08
C ASN A 116 7.16 1.99 5.76
N VAL A 117 6.51 1.03 5.10
CA VAL A 117 5.92 1.23 3.77
C VAL A 117 4.56 1.92 3.93
N THR A 118 4.30 2.95 3.12
CA THR A 118 3.06 3.77 3.15
C THR A 118 2.80 4.51 4.47
N ALA A 119 3.81 4.76 5.29
CA ALA A 119 3.64 5.28 6.66
C ALA A 119 2.65 4.41 7.48
N SER A 120 2.69 3.11 7.28
CA SER A 120 1.75 2.17 7.88
C SER A 120 1.87 2.09 9.39
N GLN A 121 3.08 2.33 9.91
CA GLN A 121 3.42 2.25 11.32
C GLN A 121 3.75 3.63 11.90
N GLU A 122 3.02 4.03 12.93
CA GLU A 122 3.44 5.11 13.82
C GLU A 122 4.50 4.57 14.79
N LEU A 123 5.70 5.18 14.76
CA LEU A 123 6.82 4.68 15.56
C LEU A 123 6.64 5.01 17.04
N ARG A 124 6.90 4.01 17.88
CA ARG A 124 6.90 4.08 19.34
C ARG A 124 8.28 3.71 19.88
N GLU A 125 8.48 3.86 21.18
CA GLU A 125 9.75 3.62 21.85
C GLU A 125 10.34 2.22 21.54
N GLU A 126 9.49 1.19 21.49
CA GLU A 126 9.90 -0.18 21.18
C GLU A 126 10.51 -0.37 19.79
N HIS A 127 10.19 0.51 18.82
CA HIS A 127 10.75 0.48 17.47
C HIS A 127 12.10 1.21 17.38
N MET A 128 12.39 2.10 18.33
CA MET A 128 13.57 2.97 18.25
C MET A 128 14.90 2.26 18.47
N ALA A 129 14.87 1.04 19.03
CA ALA A 129 16.06 0.21 19.18
C ALA A 129 16.60 -0.31 17.83
N CYS A 130 15.77 -0.34 16.78
CA CYS A 130 16.19 -0.77 15.45
C CYS A 130 17.20 0.22 14.85
N PRO A 131 18.39 -0.23 14.45
CA PRO A 131 19.47 0.66 14.05
C PRO A 131 19.23 1.36 12.71
N ARG A 132 18.32 0.85 11.88
CA ARG A 132 18.05 1.43 10.56
C ARG A 132 16.54 1.47 10.27
N LYS A 133 15.99 2.67 10.36
CA LYS A 133 14.57 2.98 10.20
C LYS A 133 14.35 3.60 8.83
N ILE A 134 13.72 2.87 7.92
CA ILE A 134 13.52 3.25 6.52
C ILE A 134 12.04 3.59 6.31
N TYR A 135 11.79 4.81 5.85
CA TYR A 135 10.47 5.24 5.39
C TYR A 135 10.34 5.03 3.88
N VAL A 136 9.24 4.45 3.43
CA VAL A 136 8.96 4.29 2.00
C VAL A 136 7.62 4.92 1.68
N GLU A 137 7.67 6.09 1.05
CA GLU A 137 6.50 6.78 0.55
C GLU A 137 6.06 6.18 -0.78
N THR A 138 4.80 5.78 -0.85
CA THR A 138 4.22 5.14 -2.04
C THR A 138 3.20 6.03 -2.75
N ASP A 139 2.86 7.18 -2.18
CA ASP A 139 1.88 8.14 -2.70
C ASP A 139 2.44 9.57 -2.51
N PRO A 140 3.43 9.97 -3.32
CA PRO A 140 4.07 11.28 -3.22
C PRO A 140 3.07 12.40 -3.53
N PHE A 141 3.33 13.59 -3.02
CA PHE A 141 2.58 14.84 -3.06
C PHE A 141 2.06 15.27 -1.68
N ALA A 142 1.19 14.49 -1.04
CA ALA A 142 0.52 14.89 0.19
C ALA A 142 1.51 15.14 1.35
N VAL A 143 2.53 14.29 1.46
CA VAL A 143 3.56 14.40 2.49
C VAL A 143 4.43 15.64 2.26
N GLN A 144 4.89 15.90 1.02
CA GLN A 144 5.69 17.07 0.68
C GLN A 144 4.94 18.38 0.95
N VAL A 145 3.66 18.44 0.59
CA VAL A 145 2.80 19.60 0.85
C VAL A 145 2.65 19.84 2.35
N LYS A 146 2.38 18.81 3.15
CA LYS A 146 2.28 18.92 4.60
C LYS A 146 3.60 19.39 5.23
N VAL A 147 4.72 18.85 4.78
CA VAL A 147 6.06 19.29 5.21
C VAL A 147 6.26 20.79 4.94
N ALA A 148 5.90 21.26 3.73
CA ALA A 148 6.01 22.67 3.36
C ALA A 148 5.08 23.58 4.18
N GLN A 149 3.94 23.06 4.60
CA GLN A 149 2.98 23.76 5.46
C GLN A 149 3.36 23.74 6.95
N GLY A 150 4.43 23.03 7.31
CA GLY A 150 4.89 22.94 8.70
C GLY A 150 4.05 22.01 9.57
N ASP A 151 3.42 20.99 8.98
CA ASP A 151 2.62 20.00 9.72
C ASP A 151 3.51 19.21 10.69
N GLU A 152 3.49 19.60 11.97
CA GLU A 152 4.38 19.05 13.01
C GLU A 152 4.29 17.51 13.14
N PRO A 153 3.10 16.85 13.09
CA PRO A 153 3.03 15.41 13.13
C PRO A 153 3.77 14.74 11.97
N THR A 154 3.61 15.26 10.74
CA THR A 154 4.30 14.73 9.55
C THR A 154 5.82 14.94 9.68
N LEU A 155 6.25 16.11 10.14
CA LEU A 155 7.67 16.42 10.36
C LEU A 155 8.30 15.49 11.39
N ALA A 156 7.64 15.28 12.52
CA ALA A 156 8.10 14.38 13.57
C ALA A 156 8.17 12.92 13.06
N ALA A 157 7.14 12.47 12.32
CA ALA A 157 7.12 11.14 11.75
C ALA A 157 8.27 10.89 10.77
N LEU A 158 8.57 11.84 9.88
CA LEU A 158 9.69 11.72 8.94
C LEU A 158 11.05 11.79 9.65
N ALA A 159 11.21 12.71 10.60
CA ALA A 159 12.45 12.88 11.37
C ALA A 159 12.79 11.64 12.24
N ALA A 160 11.82 10.81 12.57
CA ALA A 160 12.03 9.55 13.29
C ALA A 160 12.66 8.44 12.44
N HIS A 161 12.80 8.64 11.13
CA HIS A 161 13.42 7.68 10.20
C HIS A 161 14.82 8.15 9.78
N ASP A 162 15.69 7.19 9.51
CA ASP A 162 17.09 7.47 9.10
C ASP A 162 17.21 7.67 7.59
N ILE A 163 16.34 7.04 6.80
CA ILE A 163 16.36 7.07 5.34
C ILE A 163 14.91 7.22 4.83
N LEU A 164 14.72 8.12 3.87
CA LEU A 164 13.42 8.35 3.23
C LEU A 164 13.48 8.01 1.75
N PHE A 165 12.70 7.04 1.34
CA PHE A 165 12.47 6.71 -0.07
C PHE A 165 11.10 7.20 -0.53
N SER A 166 10.99 7.56 -1.80
CA SER A 166 9.71 7.90 -2.43
C SER A 166 9.58 7.28 -3.82
N TYR A 167 8.35 6.91 -4.20
CA TYR A 167 7.99 6.53 -5.56
C TYR A 167 7.96 7.75 -6.51
N GLY A 168 8.04 8.96 -5.98
CA GLY A 168 8.18 10.18 -6.78
C GLY A 168 9.59 10.30 -7.35
N GLU A 169 9.88 9.57 -8.43
CA GLU A 169 11.21 9.54 -9.06
C GLU A 169 11.67 10.92 -9.52
N ASN A 170 10.74 11.84 -9.77
CA ASN A 170 11.01 13.21 -10.25
C ASN A 170 11.09 14.24 -9.11
N LEU A 171 11.02 13.83 -7.84
CA LEU A 171 11.14 14.76 -6.71
C LEU A 171 12.51 15.46 -6.71
N GLY A 172 12.48 16.80 -6.67
CA GLY A 172 13.69 17.63 -6.70
C GLY A 172 14.27 17.86 -8.11
N ALA A 173 13.65 17.34 -9.17
CA ALA A 173 14.04 17.67 -10.53
C ALA A 173 13.58 19.12 -10.92
N PRO A 174 14.22 19.76 -11.92
CA PRO A 174 13.90 21.14 -12.29
C PRO A 174 12.45 21.38 -12.76
N ASP A 175 11.77 20.33 -13.21
CA ASP A 175 10.39 20.34 -13.68
C ASP A 175 9.39 19.82 -12.61
N CYS A 176 9.86 19.60 -11.39
CA CYS A 176 9.04 19.19 -10.25
C CYS A 176 8.89 20.33 -9.26
N ASP A 177 7.68 20.87 -9.15
CA ASP A 177 7.35 22.00 -8.28
C ASP A 177 7.08 21.61 -6.81
N LEU A 178 7.19 20.34 -6.46
CA LEU A 178 6.98 19.88 -5.09
C LEU A 178 8.12 20.31 -4.18
N PRO A 179 7.82 20.87 -3.00
CA PRO A 179 8.84 21.28 -2.05
C PRO A 179 9.52 20.08 -1.41
N VAL A 180 10.85 20.00 -1.52
CA VAL A 180 11.64 18.86 -1.00
C VAL A 180 12.80 19.30 -0.11
N GLU A 181 12.96 20.61 0.17
CA GLU A 181 14.15 21.20 0.77
C GLU A 181 14.44 20.73 2.19
N ARG A 182 13.41 20.30 2.92
CA ARG A 182 13.53 19.96 4.35
C ARG A 182 14.04 18.54 4.61
N PHE A 183 13.83 17.63 3.66
CA PHE A 183 14.25 16.24 3.77
C PHE A 183 14.88 15.75 2.47
N THR A 184 15.87 14.87 2.59
CA THR A 184 16.45 14.19 1.43
C THR A 184 15.61 12.98 1.06
N TRP A 185 15.03 12.99 -0.13
CA TRP A 185 14.28 11.88 -0.69
C TRP A 185 15.13 11.10 -1.67
N LEU A 186 15.17 9.79 -1.50
CA LEU A 186 15.81 8.88 -2.44
C LEU A 186 14.74 8.26 -3.35
N PRO A 187 14.94 8.24 -4.68
CA PRO A 187 13.97 7.64 -5.58
C PRO A 187 13.94 6.13 -5.41
N THR A 188 12.73 5.56 -5.48
CA THR A 188 12.53 4.11 -5.53
C THR A 188 11.29 3.76 -6.33
N ARG A 189 11.03 2.47 -6.50
CA ARG A 189 9.86 1.94 -7.23
C ARG A 189 9.22 0.83 -6.43
N GLN A 190 7.97 0.52 -6.76
CA GLN A 190 7.32 -0.70 -6.30
C GLN A 190 8.13 -1.91 -6.77
N PRO A 191 8.62 -2.76 -5.86
CA PRO A 191 9.26 -4.01 -6.25
C PRO A 191 8.23 -4.94 -6.89
N VAL A 192 8.65 -5.70 -7.90
CA VAL A 192 7.81 -6.68 -8.57
C VAL A 192 8.56 -8.01 -8.69
N ALA A 193 8.06 -9.04 -8.03
CA ALA A 193 8.51 -10.42 -8.21
C ALA A 193 7.77 -11.00 -9.43
N LEU A 194 8.41 -11.00 -10.59
CA LEU A 194 7.78 -11.28 -11.88
C LEU A 194 7.15 -12.67 -11.96
N ASP A 195 7.78 -13.66 -11.35
CA ASP A 195 7.31 -15.05 -11.34
C ASP A 195 5.97 -15.24 -10.61
N LEU A 196 5.56 -14.31 -9.75
CA LEU A 196 4.20 -14.33 -9.18
C LEU A 196 3.12 -14.05 -10.25
N TRP A 197 3.53 -13.49 -11.39
CA TRP A 197 2.67 -13.12 -12.51
C TRP A 197 2.87 -14.05 -13.72
N GLU A 198 3.75 -15.01 -13.64
CA GLU A 198 3.94 -16.07 -14.64
C GLU A 198 2.78 -17.04 -14.56
N ASN A 199 1.62 -16.60 -15.04
CA ASN A 199 0.46 -17.45 -15.14
C ASN A 199 0.15 -17.73 -16.61
N PRO A 200 -0.08 -18.99 -16.98
CA PRO A 200 -0.46 -19.37 -18.33
C PRO A 200 -1.93 -18.99 -18.65
N PHE A 201 -2.40 -17.83 -18.23
CA PHE A 201 -3.66 -17.32 -18.68
C PHE A 201 -3.62 -17.20 -20.21
N LYS A 202 -4.44 -17.98 -20.87
CA LYS A 202 -4.72 -17.72 -22.28
C LYS A 202 -5.30 -16.30 -22.35
N PRO A 203 -4.79 -15.47 -23.27
CA PRO A 203 -5.37 -14.15 -23.48
C PRO A 203 -6.88 -14.30 -23.62
N SER A 204 -7.64 -13.47 -22.92
CA SER A 204 -9.08 -13.39 -23.15
C SER A 204 -9.32 -13.13 -24.63
N SER A 205 -10.31 -13.80 -25.20
CA SER A 205 -10.74 -13.54 -26.59
C SER A 205 -11.36 -12.15 -26.76
N THR A 206 -11.56 -11.43 -25.67
CA THR A 206 -12.07 -10.05 -25.67
C THR A 206 -10.92 -9.09 -25.90
N SER A 207 -10.98 -8.31 -26.96
CA SER A 207 -10.03 -7.22 -27.28
C SER A 207 -10.35 -5.92 -26.56
N ALA A 208 -11.13 -5.95 -25.49
CA ALA A 208 -11.50 -4.76 -24.73
C ALA A 208 -10.35 -4.24 -23.87
N TYR A 209 -10.17 -2.91 -23.84
CA TYR A 209 -9.37 -2.25 -22.82
C TYR A 209 -10.17 -2.16 -21.53
N THR A 210 -9.70 -2.81 -20.49
CA THR A 210 -10.39 -2.87 -19.20
C THR A 210 -9.77 -1.95 -18.18
N THR A 211 -10.61 -1.27 -17.40
CA THR A 211 -10.20 -0.42 -16.27
C THR A 211 -11.01 -0.79 -15.03
N ILE A 212 -10.36 -0.92 -13.89
CA ILE A 212 -11.01 -1.03 -12.58
C ILE A 212 -10.67 0.21 -11.76
N THR A 213 -11.67 0.82 -11.14
CA THR A 213 -11.45 2.03 -10.34
C THR A 213 -12.53 2.24 -9.29
N THR A 214 -12.22 3.09 -8.29
CA THR A 214 -13.23 3.77 -7.47
C THR A 214 -13.61 5.07 -8.16
N TRP A 215 -14.85 5.57 -7.95
CA TRP A 215 -15.32 6.81 -8.56
C TRP A 215 -15.14 8.00 -7.62
N HIS A 216 -15.85 8.00 -6.51
CA HIS A 216 -15.77 9.04 -5.50
C HIS A 216 -14.89 8.60 -4.33
N ASN A 217 -13.86 9.39 -4.04
CA ASN A 217 -13.05 9.26 -2.84
C ASN A 217 -13.17 10.55 -2.01
N LYS A 218 -13.25 10.41 -0.68
CA LYS A 218 -13.40 11.53 0.26
C LYS A 218 -12.23 11.62 1.24
N GLY A 219 -11.95 12.82 1.73
CA GLY A 219 -11.17 13.02 2.96
C GLY A 219 -9.68 13.32 2.80
N LYS A 220 -9.10 13.27 1.59
CA LYS A 220 -7.66 13.52 1.38
C LYS A 220 -7.35 14.62 0.34
N SER A 221 -8.33 15.46 0.00
CA SER A 221 -8.05 16.61 -0.86
C SER A 221 -7.16 17.61 -0.13
N LEU A 222 -6.21 18.20 -0.85
CA LEU A 222 -5.24 19.15 -0.32
C LEU A 222 -5.25 20.44 -1.13
N THR A 223 -4.97 21.56 -0.46
CA THR A 223 -4.72 22.84 -1.13
C THR A 223 -3.23 23.10 -1.15
N PHE A 224 -2.68 23.38 -2.33
CA PHE A 224 -1.29 23.77 -2.51
C PHE A 224 -1.17 24.91 -3.50
N ARG A 225 -0.46 25.99 -3.16
CA ARG A 225 -0.28 27.20 -3.98
C ARG A 225 -1.61 27.81 -4.50
N GLY A 226 -2.67 27.72 -3.68
CA GLY A 226 -3.98 28.27 -4.04
C GLY A 226 -4.84 27.36 -4.92
N GLU A 227 -4.33 26.23 -5.35
CA GLU A 227 -5.05 25.20 -6.12
C GLU A 227 -5.49 24.05 -5.23
N VAL A 228 -6.70 23.51 -5.47
CA VAL A 228 -7.23 22.35 -4.76
C VAL A 228 -6.94 21.08 -5.55
N TYR A 229 -6.20 20.18 -4.96
CA TYR A 229 -5.91 18.84 -5.50
C TYR A 229 -6.90 17.86 -4.88
N TYR A 230 -7.81 17.39 -5.70
CA TYR A 230 -8.88 16.49 -5.27
C TYR A 230 -8.40 15.04 -5.25
N TRP A 231 -8.72 14.33 -4.19
CA TRP A 231 -8.38 12.90 -4.08
C TRP A 231 -9.39 11.98 -4.78
N THR A 232 -10.43 12.52 -5.38
CA THR A 232 -11.43 11.78 -6.14
C THR A 232 -10.99 11.54 -7.59
N LYS A 233 -11.46 10.48 -8.22
CA LYS A 233 -11.05 10.09 -9.57
C LYS A 233 -12.03 10.52 -10.66
N ASP A 234 -13.29 10.75 -10.32
CA ASP A 234 -14.35 11.13 -11.24
C ASP A 234 -13.99 12.36 -12.09
N ARG A 235 -13.38 13.37 -11.48
CA ARG A 235 -13.00 14.62 -12.16
C ARG A 235 -12.03 14.39 -13.31
N GLU A 236 -10.99 13.63 -13.08
CA GLU A 236 -10.02 13.30 -14.12
C GLU A 236 -10.61 12.33 -15.13
N PHE A 237 -11.39 11.35 -14.70
CA PHE A 237 -12.02 10.38 -15.58
C PHE A 237 -12.98 11.07 -16.58
N LEU A 238 -13.79 12.02 -16.12
CA LEU A 238 -14.72 12.76 -16.98
C LEU A 238 -14.02 13.57 -18.08
N ARG A 239 -12.74 13.92 -17.94
CA ARG A 239 -11.95 14.54 -19.01
C ARG A 239 -11.71 13.61 -20.19
N PHE A 240 -11.83 12.31 -19.97
CA PHE A 240 -11.63 11.26 -20.95
C PHE A 240 -12.95 10.52 -21.29
N VAL A 241 -14.07 11.07 -20.89
CA VAL A 241 -15.40 10.41 -21.06
C VAL A 241 -15.67 10.00 -22.51
N ASP A 242 -15.22 10.78 -23.48
CA ASP A 242 -15.39 10.55 -24.93
C ASP A 242 -14.40 9.54 -25.54
N LEU A 243 -13.52 8.93 -24.73
CA LEU A 243 -12.49 8.03 -25.24
C LEU A 243 -13.06 6.88 -26.12
N PRO A 244 -14.17 6.20 -25.73
CA PRO A 244 -14.76 5.16 -26.58
C PRO A 244 -15.28 5.67 -27.92
N GLN A 245 -15.66 6.93 -28.03
CA GLN A 245 -16.14 7.52 -29.28
C GLN A 245 -14.99 7.90 -30.23
N ARG A 246 -13.76 7.97 -29.70
CA ARG A 246 -12.55 8.32 -30.46
C ARG A 246 -11.72 7.13 -30.90
N SER A 247 -12.15 5.91 -30.56
CA SER A 247 -11.44 4.68 -30.86
C SER A 247 -12.40 3.60 -31.33
N SER A 248 -11.95 2.72 -32.23
CA SER A 248 -12.69 1.52 -32.60
C SER A 248 -12.57 0.37 -31.62
N ALA A 249 -11.67 0.50 -30.63
CA ALA A 249 -11.51 -0.51 -29.61
C ALA A 249 -12.63 -0.42 -28.54
N PRO A 250 -13.12 -1.55 -28.05
CA PRO A 250 -14.10 -1.57 -26.97
C PRO A 250 -13.43 -1.22 -25.63
N PHE A 251 -14.12 -0.44 -24.81
CA PHE A 251 -13.68 -0.07 -23.45
C PHE A 251 -14.65 -0.59 -22.40
N GLU A 252 -14.11 -1.16 -21.36
CA GLU A 252 -14.88 -1.69 -20.24
C GLU A 252 -14.39 -1.06 -18.92
N LEU A 253 -15.31 -0.63 -18.10
CA LEU A 253 -15.04 -0.01 -16.82
C LEU A 253 -15.74 -0.77 -15.70
N ALA A 254 -14.95 -1.40 -14.83
CA ALA A 254 -15.43 -2.07 -13.62
C ALA A 254 -15.44 -1.06 -12.46
N VAL A 255 -16.62 -0.63 -12.04
CA VAL A 255 -16.81 0.46 -11.07
C VAL A 255 -18.17 0.37 -10.41
N VAL A 256 -18.29 0.92 -9.20
CA VAL A 256 -19.59 1.15 -8.54
C VAL A 256 -19.97 2.61 -8.73
N LEU A 257 -21.14 2.85 -9.33
CA LEU A 257 -21.65 4.18 -9.70
C LEU A 257 -23.08 4.37 -9.19
N ASP A 258 -23.49 5.64 -9.09
CA ASP A 258 -24.91 5.97 -9.08
C ASP A 258 -25.51 5.86 -10.49
N GLU A 259 -26.82 5.66 -10.55
CA GLU A 259 -27.53 5.46 -11.82
C GLU A 259 -27.35 6.61 -12.83
N PRO A 260 -27.42 7.90 -12.45
CA PRO A 260 -27.21 9.02 -13.38
C PRO A 260 -25.80 9.01 -13.99
N THR A 261 -24.77 8.75 -13.18
CA THR A 261 -23.37 8.69 -13.66
C THR A 261 -23.18 7.51 -14.62
N GLU A 262 -23.73 6.35 -14.29
CA GLU A 262 -23.69 5.18 -15.16
C GLU A 262 -24.32 5.45 -16.53
N GLN A 263 -25.50 6.09 -16.56
CA GLN A 263 -26.20 6.46 -17.80
C GLN A 263 -25.34 7.41 -18.65
N ILE A 264 -24.67 8.39 -18.06
CA ILE A 264 -23.74 9.30 -18.76
C ILE A 264 -22.62 8.49 -19.42
N LEU A 265 -21.91 7.65 -18.66
CA LEU A 265 -20.80 6.87 -19.19
C LEU A 265 -21.23 5.91 -20.32
N ARG A 266 -22.35 5.22 -20.15
CA ARG A 266 -22.92 4.34 -21.19
C ARG A 266 -23.28 5.12 -22.46
N SER A 267 -23.82 6.33 -22.34
CA SER A 267 -24.14 7.17 -23.51
C SER A 267 -22.90 7.60 -24.30
N HIS A 268 -21.71 7.62 -23.66
CA HIS A 268 -20.44 7.88 -24.31
C HIS A 268 -19.72 6.62 -24.83
N GLY A 269 -20.37 5.43 -24.73
CA GLY A 269 -19.85 4.19 -25.29
C GLY A 269 -19.06 3.31 -24.32
N TRP A 270 -19.03 3.65 -23.04
CA TRP A 270 -18.41 2.78 -22.02
C TRP A 270 -19.26 1.55 -21.74
N ASN A 271 -18.65 0.38 -21.73
CA ASN A 271 -19.26 -0.83 -21.18
C ASN A 271 -19.02 -0.84 -19.66
N ILE A 272 -20.07 -0.60 -18.87
CA ILE A 272 -19.97 -0.58 -17.41
C ILE A 272 -20.31 -1.97 -16.87
N VAL A 273 -19.38 -2.52 -16.10
CA VAL A 273 -19.55 -3.76 -15.34
C VAL A 273 -19.40 -3.46 -13.86
N HIS A 274 -20.10 -4.21 -13.02
CA HIS A 274 -19.88 -4.08 -11.58
C HIS A 274 -18.49 -4.60 -11.22
N SER A 275 -17.80 -3.88 -10.33
CA SER A 275 -16.57 -4.39 -9.73
C SER A 275 -16.89 -5.73 -9.07
N LEU A 276 -16.03 -6.73 -9.31
CA LEU A 276 -16.19 -8.01 -8.64
C LEU A 276 -16.18 -7.78 -7.12
N PRO A 277 -17.09 -8.43 -6.38
CA PRO A 277 -16.99 -8.43 -4.93
C PRO A 277 -15.59 -8.96 -4.56
N ILE A 278 -14.95 -8.29 -3.63
CA ILE A 278 -13.68 -8.73 -3.07
C ILE A 278 -14.06 -9.86 -2.10
N SER A 279 -14.09 -11.07 -2.61
CA SER A 279 -14.30 -12.30 -1.83
C SER A 279 -13.00 -13.08 -1.75
#